data_9e95b210155cdc5ff5ab049b114852e8
#
_entry.id   9e95b210155cdc5ff5ab049b114852e8
#
_cell.length_a   1.000
_cell.length_b   1.000
_cell.length_c   1.000
_cell.angle_alpha   90.00
_cell.angle_beta   90.00
_cell.angle_gamma   90.00
#
_symmetry.space_group_name_H-M   'P 1'
#
loop_
_entity.id
_entity.type
_entity.pdbx_description
1 polymer ?
#
loop_
_entity_poly.entity_id
_entity_poly.type
_entity_poly.pdbx_seq_one_letter_code
_entity_poly.pdbx_strand_id
1 'polypeptide(L)'
;MRQRRETVKPKDIPYPPFAYSPAVKFGSWIFASMQMATDFQNGIVPEARIPYHSTDTGPQAGVVLRQLSHILEAAGSSLQHQVKADNYYASRRHFGSRKIRHQLMPVGAPPGMALHANRLLVPGALLTIEPIAVLRAGPAKQALQTDAVPLPVAHYSQAVRWGDWIYLAGDMATDFKHALAPEVDIDTRAWFHEPIELQTRYTLKKLKAVLEFAGSSLQDVVHARVAMVDPENISGMERVWQETWPENPPARNIVFANSLASEACLIEIFITALAKGSKLPREVVRTANAPKPLFHEPQALRVGDLLFLSTQLAADENGLDASVSLNSHLPFHGNATKRQMAVMLRNIKAICEAGGASLETVLRTQMQFTDLTEFDPAREVWEDKFGPQPPAFSAAELRGPFPVEGCSVLMDVVAGVAE
;
A
#
# COMPACT_ATOMS: atom_id res chain seq x y z
N MET A 1 8.89 15.94 -23.62
CA MET A 1 7.61 15.26 -23.98
C MET A 1 6.78 15.19 -22.73
N ARG A 2 5.52 15.64 -22.77
CA ARG A 2 4.59 15.47 -21.63
C ARG A 2 4.48 13.99 -21.30
N GLN A 3 4.69 13.64 -20.04
CA GLN A 3 4.45 12.29 -19.58
C GLN A 3 2.95 12.00 -19.68
N ARG A 4 2.57 10.90 -20.33
CA ARG A 4 1.19 10.44 -20.44
C ARG A 4 1.00 9.18 -19.65
N ARG A 5 -0.15 9.11 -19.01
CA ARG A 5 -0.63 7.87 -18.42
C ARG A 5 -1.05 6.91 -19.54
N GLU A 6 -0.51 5.70 -19.51
CA GLU A 6 -0.80 4.65 -20.49
C GLU A 6 -1.29 3.39 -19.77
N THR A 7 -2.37 2.79 -20.25
CA THR A 7 -2.85 1.50 -19.75
C THR A 7 -2.15 0.36 -20.47
N VAL A 8 -1.55 -0.55 -19.74
CA VAL A 8 -0.92 -1.77 -20.26
C VAL A 8 -1.92 -2.92 -20.22
N LYS A 9 -2.23 -3.53 -21.38
CA LYS A 9 -3.22 -4.60 -21.53
C LYS A 9 -2.65 -5.79 -22.31
N PRO A 10 -1.85 -6.68 -21.67
CA PRO A 10 -1.39 -7.90 -22.32
C PRO A 10 -2.58 -8.82 -22.64
N LYS A 11 -2.48 -9.59 -23.76
CA LYS A 11 -3.58 -10.46 -24.22
C LYS A 11 -3.62 -11.82 -23.54
N ASP A 12 -2.56 -12.20 -22.88
CA ASP A 12 -2.29 -13.55 -22.37
C ASP A 12 -2.48 -13.67 -20.84
N ILE A 13 -3.26 -12.75 -20.27
CA ILE A 13 -3.69 -12.81 -18.87
C ILE A 13 -5.21 -12.78 -18.75
N PRO A 14 -5.81 -13.32 -17.69
CA PRO A 14 -7.24 -13.21 -17.46
C PRO A 14 -7.65 -11.79 -17.07
N TYR A 15 -8.89 -11.43 -17.41
CA TYR A 15 -9.49 -10.14 -17.08
C TYR A 15 -10.77 -10.34 -16.27
N PRO A 16 -11.02 -9.52 -15.24
CA PRO A 16 -12.30 -9.53 -14.54
C PRO A 16 -13.42 -8.97 -15.43
N PRO A 17 -14.70 -9.26 -15.13
CA PRO A 17 -15.85 -8.80 -15.90
C PRO A 17 -16.21 -7.32 -15.63
N PHE A 18 -15.24 -6.49 -15.30
CA PHE A 18 -15.41 -5.07 -15.05
C PHE A 18 -14.22 -4.27 -15.59
N ALA A 19 -14.32 -2.93 -15.59
CA ALA A 19 -13.24 -2.06 -16.08
C ALA A 19 -11.95 -2.29 -15.28
N TYR A 20 -10.88 -2.68 -15.97
CA TYR A 20 -9.64 -3.12 -15.36
C TYR A 20 -8.41 -2.70 -16.16
N SER A 21 -7.41 -2.23 -15.47
CA SER A 21 -6.08 -1.97 -16.01
C SER A 21 -5.07 -2.88 -15.32
N PRO A 22 -4.55 -3.92 -15.99
CA PRO A 22 -3.53 -4.80 -15.39
C PRO A 22 -2.31 -4.05 -14.88
N ALA A 23 -1.91 -3.00 -15.60
CA ALA A 23 -0.95 -2.01 -15.13
C ALA A 23 -1.19 -0.66 -15.80
N VAL A 24 -0.70 0.37 -15.13
CA VAL A 24 -0.62 1.75 -15.63
C VAL A 24 0.83 2.15 -15.68
N LYS A 25 1.26 2.68 -16.83
CA LYS A 25 2.60 3.24 -17.05
C LYS A 25 2.52 4.76 -17.05
N PHE A 26 3.50 5.40 -16.41
CA PHE A 26 3.66 6.85 -16.39
C PHE A 26 5.16 7.19 -16.34
N GLY A 27 5.66 7.78 -17.42
CA GLY A 27 7.11 7.96 -17.57
C GLY A 27 7.85 6.64 -17.45
N SER A 28 8.76 6.55 -16.49
CA SER A 28 9.50 5.32 -16.20
C SER A 28 8.82 4.40 -15.17
N TRP A 29 7.68 4.82 -14.62
CA TRP A 29 6.96 4.08 -13.60
C TRP A 29 5.93 3.12 -14.17
N ILE A 30 5.77 1.97 -13.53
CA ILE A 30 4.74 0.98 -13.85
C ILE A 30 4.07 0.58 -12.52
N PHE A 31 2.79 0.85 -12.43
CA PHE A 31 1.93 0.47 -11.31
C PHE A 31 1.07 -0.69 -11.76
N ALA A 32 1.30 -1.88 -11.23
CA ALA A 32 0.48 -3.03 -11.55
C ALA A 32 -0.68 -3.15 -10.55
N SER A 33 -1.84 -3.55 -11.05
CA SER A 33 -2.97 -3.96 -10.21
C SER A 33 -2.62 -5.25 -9.48
N MET A 34 -3.29 -5.49 -8.36
CA MET A 34 -3.20 -6.76 -7.66
C MET A 34 -3.47 -7.93 -8.61
N GLN A 35 -2.68 -8.98 -8.47
CA GLN A 35 -2.88 -10.24 -9.19
C GLN A 35 -3.23 -11.35 -8.21
N MET A 36 -4.17 -12.21 -8.61
CA MET A 36 -4.58 -13.41 -7.90
C MET A 36 -4.53 -14.61 -8.86
N ALA A 37 -4.46 -15.80 -8.32
CA ALA A 37 -4.39 -17.03 -9.11
C ALA A 37 -5.78 -17.45 -9.64
N THR A 38 -6.38 -16.60 -10.48
CA THR A 38 -7.76 -16.76 -10.96
C THR A 38 -7.85 -16.55 -12.47
N ASP A 39 -8.86 -17.15 -13.09
CA ASP A 39 -9.32 -16.87 -14.46
C ASP A 39 -10.50 -15.89 -14.49
N PHE A 40 -10.96 -15.42 -13.33
CA PHE A 40 -12.14 -14.56 -13.10
C PHE A 40 -13.49 -15.13 -13.59
N GLN A 41 -13.53 -16.38 -14.04
CA GLN A 41 -14.75 -17.07 -14.46
C GLN A 41 -15.10 -18.22 -13.52
N ASN A 42 -14.10 -19.03 -13.16
CA ASN A 42 -14.28 -20.25 -12.39
C ASN A 42 -13.61 -20.18 -10.98
N GLY A 43 -13.13 -19.00 -10.58
CA GLY A 43 -12.41 -18.78 -9.33
C GLY A 43 -10.92 -19.13 -9.46
N ILE A 44 -10.37 -19.86 -8.47
CA ILE A 44 -8.97 -20.25 -8.49
C ILE A 44 -8.70 -21.25 -9.62
N VAL A 45 -7.70 -20.96 -10.46
CA VAL A 45 -7.31 -21.86 -11.56
C VAL A 45 -6.90 -23.26 -11.05
N PRO A 46 -7.16 -24.33 -11.79
CA PRO A 46 -6.97 -25.70 -11.34
C PRO A 46 -5.58 -25.98 -10.75
N GLU A 47 -4.51 -25.51 -11.41
CA GLU A 47 -3.12 -25.71 -10.99
C GLU A 47 -2.73 -24.95 -9.71
N ALA A 48 -3.55 -23.97 -9.31
CA ALA A 48 -3.35 -23.18 -8.09
C ALA A 48 -4.31 -23.57 -6.95
N ARG A 49 -5.18 -24.56 -7.18
CA ARG A 49 -6.07 -25.06 -6.13
C ARG A 49 -5.27 -25.78 -5.07
N ILE A 50 -5.51 -25.39 -3.82
CA ILE A 50 -4.82 -25.93 -2.65
C ILE A 50 -5.74 -26.95 -1.98
N PRO A 51 -5.28 -28.19 -1.71
CA PRO A 51 -6.06 -29.15 -0.93
C PRO A 51 -6.46 -28.54 0.43
N TYR A 52 -7.66 -28.85 0.90
CA TYR A 52 -8.21 -28.22 2.12
C TYR A 52 -7.33 -28.39 3.36
N HIS A 53 -6.51 -29.44 3.40
CA HIS A 53 -5.59 -29.73 4.51
C HIS A 53 -4.21 -29.02 4.34
N SER A 54 -3.96 -28.39 3.20
CA SER A 54 -2.70 -27.70 2.93
C SER A 54 -2.83 -26.20 3.18
N THR A 55 -1.75 -25.59 3.58
CA THR A 55 -1.61 -24.12 3.72
C THR A 55 -0.48 -23.57 2.86
N ASP A 56 0.03 -24.39 1.91
CA ASP A 56 1.09 -23.98 1.00
C ASP A 56 0.54 -23.02 -0.05
N THR A 57 0.93 -21.77 0.03
CA THR A 57 0.56 -20.72 -0.94
C THR A 57 1.42 -20.73 -2.21
N GLY A 58 2.38 -21.64 -2.32
CA GLY A 58 3.30 -21.74 -3.45
C GLY A 58 2.63 -21.86 -4.81
N PRO A 59 1.64 -22.77 -5.00
CA PRO A 59 0.93 -22.90 -6.27
C PRO A 59 0.27 -21.58 -6.72
N GLN A 60 -0.42 -20.88 -5.81
CA GLN A 60 -1.02 -19.59 -6.13
C GLN A 60 0.04 -18.52 -6.42
N ALA A 61 1.11 -18.45 -5.64
CA ALA A 61 2.22 -17.52 -5.88
C ALA A 61 2.87 -17.74 -7.23
N GLY A 62 3.00 -18.98 -7.68
CA GLY A 62 3.53 -19.33 -9.01
C GLY A 62 2.70 -18.74 -10.14
N VAL A 63 1.37 -18.87 -10.07
CA VAL A 63 0.45 -18.28 -11.06
C VAL A 63 0.52 -16.77 -11.04
N VAL A 64 0.41 -16.16 -9.84
CA VAL A 64 0.45 -14.70 -9.66
C VAL A 64 1.73 -14.09 -10.23
N LEU A 65 2.89 -14.68 -9.93
CA LEU A 65 4.17 -14.16 -10.42
C LEU A 65 4.36 -14.35 -11.93
N ARG A 66 3.80 -15.41 -12.54
CA ARG A 66 3.78 -15.55 -14.00
C ARG A 66 2.92 -14.48 -14.66
N GLN A 67 1.71 -14.23 -14.15
CA GLN A 67 0.84 -13.16 -14.64
C GLN A 67 1.53 -11.80 -14.53
N LEU A 68 2.16 -11.50 -13.39
CA LEU A 68 2.95 -10.28 -13.20
C LEU A 68 4.14 -10.19 -14.17
N SER A 69 4.82 -11.31 -14.48
CA SER A 69 5.89 -11.31 -15.50
C SER A 69 5.37 -10.83 -16.85
N HIS A 70 4.27 -11.40 -17.33
CA HIS A 70 3.65 -11.01 -18.59
C HIS A 70 3.21 -9.54 -18.61
N ILE A 71 2.60 -9.06 -17.51
CA ILE A 71 2.18 -7.66 -17.38
C ILE A 71 3.39 -6.72 -17.43
N LEU A 72 4.42 -7.01 -16.66
CA LEU A 72 5.61 -6.17 -16.57
C LEU A 72 6.42 -6.20 -17.88
N GLU A 73 6.52 -7.35 -18.52
CA GLU A 73 7.19 -7.49 -19.84
C GLU A 73 6.46 -6.70 -20.93
N ALA A 74 5.12 -6.77 -20.97
CA ALA A 74 4.31 -5.96 -21.88
C ALA A 74 4.46 -4.44 -21.62
N ALA A 75 4.78 -4.05 -20.38
CA ALA A 75 5.06 -2.67 -20.02
C ALA A 75 6.51 -2.22 -20.31
N GLY A 76 7.39 -3.12 -20.78
CA GLY A 76 8.82 -2.85 -20.97
C GLY A 76 9.69 -2.99 -19.73
N SER A 77 9.24 -3.79 -18.76
CA SER A 77 9.89 -4.07 -17.49
C SER A 77 10.11 -5.58 -17.28
N SER A 78 10.29 -6.02 -16.05
CA SER A 78 10.33 -7.44 -15.64
C SER A 78 10.18 -7.58 -14.13
N LEU A 79 10.04 -8.81 -13.63
CA LEU A 79 10.02 -9.09 -12.19
C LEU A 79 11.24 -8.54 -11.45
N GLN A 80 12.41 -8.52 -12.07
CA GLN A 80 13.66 -8.00 -11.49
C GLN A 80 13.68 -6.48 -11.35
N HIS A 81 12.83 -5.76 -12.10
CA HIS A 81 12.76 -4.30 -12.07
C HIS A 81 11.68 -3.77 -11.11
N GLN A 82 11.08 -4.63 -10.30
CA GLN A 82 10.22 -4.19 -9.21
C GLN A 82 11.03 -3.41 -8.17
N VAL A 83 10.55 -2.23 -7.80
CA VAL A 83 11.15 -1.40 -6.74
C VAL A 83 10.38 -1.52 -5.42
N LYS A 84 9.13 -1.99 -5.47
CA LYS A 84 8.25 -2.24 -4.34
C LYS A 84 7.26 -3.35 -4.71
N ALA A 85 6.83 -4.15 -3.73
CA ALA A 85 5.73 -5.11 -3.91
C ALA A 85 4.92 -5.23 -2.62
N ASP A 86 3.69 -4.70 -2.62
CA ASP A 86 2.76 -4.90 -1.53
C ASP A 86 2.03 -6.24 -1.69
N ASN A 87 1.85 -6.95 -0.59
CA ASN A 87 1.25 -8.28 -0.59
C ASN A 87 0.14 -8.34 0.46
N TYR A 88 -1.00 -8.94 0.11
CA TYR A 88 -2.03 -9.29 1.05
C TYR A 88 -2.18 -10.80 1.10
N TYR A 89 -2.29 -11.34 2.31
CA TYR A 89 -2.44 -12.77 2.57
C TYR A 89 -3.72 -13.02 3.35
N ALA A 90 -4.60 -13.85 2.81
CA ALA A 90 -5.78 -14.35 3.51
C ALA A 90 -5.44 -15.56 4.41
N SER A 91 -4.18 -15.91 4.52
CA SER A 91 -3.66 -16.98 5.37
C SER A 91 -2.40 -16.53 6.08
N ARG A 92 -2.29 -16.82 7.36
CA ARG A 92 -1.08 -16.56 8.16
C ARG A 92 0.12 -17.42 7.75
N ARG A 93 -0.10 -18.47 6.94
CA ARG A 93 0.95 -19.41 6.52
C ARG A 93 1.29 -19.19 5.04
N HIS A 94 2.19 -18.26 4.76
CA HIS A 94 2.60 -17.89 3.41
C HIS A 94 4.01 -18.36 3.03
N PHE A 95 4.50 -19.41 3.67
CA PHE A 95 5.86 -19.93 3.44
C PHE A 95 6.11 -20.40 2.01
N GLY A 96 5.11 -20.98 1.35
CA GLY A 96 5.23 -21.44 -0.03
C GLY A 96 5.54 -20.31 -1.02
N SER A 97 4.95 -19.15 -0.86
CA SER A 97 5.20 -17.99 -1.72
C SER A 97 6.65 -17.52 -1.67
N ARG A 98 7.31 -17.62 -0.51
CA ARG A 98 8.73 -17.30 -0.33
C ARG A 98 9.64 -18.14 -1.22
N LYS A 99 9.41 -19.47 -1.30
CA LYS A 99 10.19 -20.39 -2.14
C LYS A 99 10.08 -20.00 -3.62
N ILE A 100 8.88 -19.73 -4.10
CA ILE A 100 8.64 -19.34 -5.49
C ILE A 100 9.27 -17.98 -5.80
N ARG A 101 9.14 -17.00 -4.90
CA ARG A 101 9.83 -15.71 -5.05
C ARG A 101 11.34 -15.86 -5.14
N HIS A 102 11.93 -16.71 -4.31
CA HIS A 102 13.37 -16.98 -4.35
C HIS A 102 13.80 -17.63 -5.67
N GLN A 103 13.00 -18.53 -6.22
CA GLN A 103 13.28 -19.16 -7.51
C GLN A 103 13.24 -18.17 -8.68
N LEU A 104 12.23 -17.29 -8.71
CA LEU A 104 12.01 -16.35 -9.81
C LEU A 104 12.81 -15.05 -9.68
N MET A 105 13.18 -14.67 -8.47
CA MET A 105 13.95 -13.46 -8.15
C MET A 105 15.05 -13.80 -7.13
N PRO A 106 16.06 -14.60 -7.50
CA PRO A 106 17.06 -15.07 -6.54
C PRO A 106 17.90 -13.95 -5.92
N VAL A 107 18.04 -12.83 -6.62
CA VAL A 107 18.76 -11.64 -6.17
C VAL A 107 17.89 -10.40 -6.33
N GLY A 108 17.97 -9.50 -5.36
CA GLY A 108 17.31 -8.19 -5.46
C GLY A 108 15.78 -8.25 -5.46
N ALA A 109 15.19 -9.21 -4.75
CA ALA A 109 13.75 -9.23 -4.54
C ALA A 109 13.29 -7.89 -3.94
N PRO A 110 12.14 -7.32 -4.41
CA PRO A 110 11.72 -5.99 -3.99
C PRO A 110 11.41 -5.94 -2.50
N PRO A 111 11.61 -4.79 -1.86
CA PRO A 111 11.05 -4.52 -0.54
C PRO A 111 9.53 -4.46 -0.66
N GLY A 112 8.84 -4.74 0.43
CA GLY A 112 7.38 -4.70 0.44
C GLY A 112 6.82 -4.85 1.84
N MET A 113 5.51 -4.76 1.90
CA MET A 113 4.71 -4.98 3.09
C MET A 113 3.90 -6.27 2.90
N ALA A 114 3.74 -7.04 3.94
CA ALA A 114 2.97 -8.28 3.93
C ALA A 114 1.85 -8.20 4.98
N LEU A 115 0.65 -7.86 4.55
CA LEU A 115 -0.49 -7.68 5.44
C LEU A 115 -1.41 -8.90 5.42
N HIS A 116 -1.92 -9.26 6.60
CA HIS A 116 -2.97 -10.26 6.72
C HIS A 116 -4.33 -9.61 6.52
N ALA A 117 -5.06 -10.10 5.52
CA ALA A 117 -6.42 -9.71 5.18
C ALA A 117 -7.42 -10.79 5.64
N ASN A 118 -8.67 -10.39 5.91
CA ASN A 118 -9.75 -11.34 6.16
C ASN A 118 -10.11 -12.10 4.89
N ARG A 119 -10.29 -11.34 3.81
CA ARG A 119 -10.66 -11.87 2.50
C ARG A 119 -9.98 -11.09 1.37
N LEU A 120 -9.82 -11.76 0.24
CA LEU A 120 -9.43 -11.18 -1.04
C LEU A 120 -10.62 -11.26 -2.01
N LEU A 121 -10.60 -10.49 -3.10
CA LEU A 121 -11.74 -10.37 -4.02
C LEU A 121 -12.22 -11.71 -4.59
N VAL A 122 -11.30 -12.65 -4.83
CA VAL A 122 -11.67 -13.96 -5.38
C VAL A 122 -11.74 -14.98 -4.25
N PRO A 123 -12.89 -15.66 -4.04
CA PRO A 123 -12.99 -16.72 -3.06
C PRO A 123 -11.94 -17.80 -3.28
N GLY A 124 -11.27 -18.21 -2.19
CA GLY A 124 -10.17 -19.19 -2.25
C GLY A 124 -8.80 -18.61 -2.61
N ALA A 125 -8.71 -17.33 -2.96
CA ALA A 125 -7.42 -16.64 -3.08
C ALA A 125 -6.78 -16.50 -1.69
N LEU A 126 -5.52 -16.94 -1.56
CA LEU A 126 -4.76 -16.88 -0.32
C LEU A 126 -3.72 -15.77 -0.34
N LEU A 127 -3.40 -15.25 -1.50
CA LEU A 127 -2.49 -14.10 -1.63
C LEU A 127 -2.82 -13.28 -2.87
N THR A 128 -2.44 -12.02 -2.79
CA THR A 128 -2.32 -11.11 -3.94
C THR A 128 -1.03 -10.31 -3.85
N ILE A 129 -0.49 -9.93 -4.99
CA ILE A 129 0.74 -9.12 -5.11
C ILE A 129 0.45 -7.96 -6.05
N GLU A 130 0.85 -6.75 -5.63
CA GLU A 130 0.72 -5.51 -6.40
C GLU A 130 2.06 -4.75 -6.43
N PRO A 131 2.87 -4.91 -7.47
CA PRO A 131 4.17 -4.27 -7.54
C PRO A 131 4.11 -2.85 -8.13
N ILE A 132 5.09 -2.05 -7.72
CA ILE A 132 5.60 -0.91 -8.48
C ILE A 132 6.89 -1.35 -9.14
N ALA A 133 7.00 -1.15 -10.44
CA ALA A 133 8.19 -1.47 -11.22
C ALA A 133 8.64 -0.26 -12.05
N VAL A 134 9.84 -0.38 -12.59
CA VAL A 134 10.44 0.66 -13.44
C VAL A 134 10.86 0.08 -14.79
N LEU A 135 10.99 0.94 -15.80
CA LEU A 135 11.44 0.51 -17.12
C LEU A 135 12.86 -0.06 -17.08
N ARG A 136 13.14 -1.06 -17.92
CA ARG A 136 14.50 -1.64 -18.08
C ARG A 136 15.53 -0.61 -18.56
N ALA A 137 15.10 0.35 -19.32
CA ALA A 137 15.98 1.40 -19.90
C ALA A 137 16.34 2.53 -18.92
N GLY A 138 15.92 2.44 -17.67
CA GLY A 138 16.20 3.43 -16.62
C GLY A 138 17.54 3.21 -15.91
N PRO A 139 17.80 3.97 -14.82
CA PRO A 139 18.93 3.72 -13.93
C PRO A 139 18.94 2.26 -13.43
N ALA A 140 20.13 1.77 -13.09
CA ALA A 140 20.26 0.45 -12.51
C ALA A 140 19.59 0.40 -11.13
N LYS A 141 18.72 -0.59 -10.92
CA LYS A 141 18.16 -0.89 -9.60
C LYS A 141 19.25 -1.46 -8.70
N GLN A 142 19.37 -0.95 -7.50
CA GLN A 142 20.29 -1.41 -6.48
C GLN A 142 19.49 -1.98 -5.30
N ALA A 143 19.68 -3.26 -5.03
CA ALA A 143 19.17 -3.89 -3.82
C ALA A 143 20.18 -3.69 -2.70
N LEU A 144 19.73 -3.17 -1.57
CA LEU A 144 20.56 -2.77 -0.45
C LEU A 144 20.22 -3.60 0.78
N GLN A 145 21.27 -3.99 1.52
CA GLN A 145 21.16 -4.73 2.76
C GLN A 145 22.30 -4.33 3.69
N THR A 146 22.00 -4.14 4.96
CA THR A 146 22.95 -3.73 6.00
C THR A 146 22.79 -4.62 7.23
N ASP A 147 23.88 -4.87 7.93
CA ASP A 147 23.93 -5.55 9.23
C ASP A 147 23.78 -4.59 10.43
N ALA A 148 23.66 -3.27 10.17
CA ALA A 148 23.39 -2.27 11.20
C ALA A 148 22.03 -2.47 11.91
N VAL A 149 21.13 -3.26 11.32
CA VAL A 149 19.86 -3.70 11.89
C VAL A 149 19.67 -5.21 11.69
N PRO A 150 18.80 -5.87 12.49
CA PRO A 150 18.52 -7.28 12.32
C PRO A 150 18.15 -7.64 10.87
N LEU A 151 18.77 -8.70 10.34
CA LEU A 151 18.51 -9.15 8.99
C LEU A 151 17.16 -9.88 8.89
N PRO A 152 16.34 -9.59 7.86
CA PRO A 152 15.06 -10.24 7.69
C PRO A 152 15.22 -11.73 7.40
N VAL A 153 14.35 -12.56 7.95
CA VAL A 153 14.31 -14.01 7.66
C VAL A 153 13.59 -14.35 6.36
N ALA A 154 12.90 -13.38 5.76
CA ALA A 154 12.18 -13.55 4.50
C ALA A 154 13.04 -13.11 3.30
N HIS A 155 12.65 -13.54 2.08
CA HIS A 155 13.37 -13.23 0.85
C HIS A 155 12.89 -11.88 0.27
N TYR A 156 13.50 -10.79 0.75
CA TYR A 156 13.33 -9.43 0.23
C TYR A 156 14.56 -8.56 0.58
N SER A 157 14.73 -7.45 -0.14
CA SER A 157 15.77 -6.46 0.16
C SER A 157 15.29 -5.51 1.25
N GLN A 158 16.15 -5.13 2.20
CA GLN A 158 15.81 -4.12 3.21
C GLN A 158 15.50 -2.78 2.56
N ALA A 159 16.22 -2.44 1.50
CA ALA A 159 15.91 -1.30 0.66
C ALA A 159 16.23 -1.56 -0.82
N VAL A 160 15.56 -0.83 -1.69
CA VAL A 160 15.90 -0.72 -3.12
C VAL A 160 16.09 0.75 -3.45
N ARG A 161 17.21 1.07 -4.10
CA ARG A 161 17.46 2.38 -4.68
C ARG A 161 17.31 2.30 -6.20
N TRP A 162 16.64 3.31 -6.77
CA TRP A 162 16.52 3.53 -8.20
C TRP A 162 16.58 5.03 -8.51
N GLY A 163 17.70 5.46 -9.08
CA GLY A 163 17.99 6.89 -9.24
C GLY A 163 17.98 7.61 -7.88
N ASP A 164 17.16 8.63 -7.78
CA ASP A 164 16.96 9.39 -6.54
C ASP A 164 15.97 8.71 -5.55
N TRP A 165 15.25 7.71 -5.98
CA TRP A 165 14.22 7.07 -5.18
C TRP A 165 14.76 5.89 -4.36
N ILE A 166 14.33 5.81 -3.11
CA ILE A 166 14.69 4.75 -2.17
C ILE A 166 13.41 4.20 -1.56
N TYR A 167 13.22 2.89 -1.69
CA TYR A 167 12.08 2.15 -1.14
C TYR A 167 12.59 1.21 -0.07
N LEU A 168 12.09 1.35 1.16
CA LEU A 168 12.41 0.44 2.26
C LEU A 168 11.32 -0.64 2.38
N ALA A 169 11.71 -1.80 2.85
CA ALA A 169 10.75 -2.82 3.28
C ALA A 169 9.96 -2.36 4.51
N GLY A 170 8.77 -2.90 4.70
CA GLY A 170 8.07 -2.80 5.95
C GLY A 170 8.92 -3.34 7.09
N ASP A 171 9.04 -2.58 8.17
CA ASP A 171 9.77 -2.98 9.36
C ASP A 171 8.90 -2.86 10.60
N MET A 172 9.18 -3.71 11.59
CA MET A 172 8.42 -3.88 12.81
C MET A 172 9.36 -3.90 14.01
N ALA A 173 8.80 -3.85 15.20
CA ALA A 173 9.56 -3.87 16.45
C ALA A 173 10.07 -5.28 16.83
N THR A 174 10.61 -6.02 15.87
CA THR A 174 11.22 -7.35 16.05
C THR A 174 12.71 -7.35 15.69
N ASP A 175 13.48 -8.22 16.32
CA ASP A 175 14.85 -8.55 15.94
C ASP A 175 14.93 -9.81 15.04
N PHE A 176 13.78 -10.32 14.59
CA PHE A 176 13.61 -11.57 13.84
C PHE A 176 14.07 -12.86 14.54
N LYS A 177 14.46 -12.78 15.81
CA LYS A 177 14.76 -13.92 16.70
C LYS A 177 13.67 -14.08 17.76
N HIS A 178 13.13 -12.95 18.21
CA HIS A 178 12.05 -12.87 19.19
C HIS A 178 10.83 -12.24 18.53
N ALA A 179 9.65 -12.52 19.07
CA ALA A 179 8.40 -11.93 18.59
C ALA A 179 8.43 -10.40 18.67
N LEU A 180 8.91 -9.87 19.81
CA LEU A 180 9.33 -8.47 19.99
C LEU A 180 10.83 -8.42 20.25
N ALA A 181 11.49 -7.33 19.87
CA ALA A 181 12.86 -7.09 20.25
C ALA A 181 12.94 -6.90 21.78
N PRO A 182 13.95 -7.46 22.46
CA PRO A 182 14.05 -7.37 23.92
C PRO A 182 14.02 -5.93 24.48
N GLU A 183 14.46 -4.95 23.67
CA GLU A 183 14.48 -3.53 24.05
C GLU A 183 13.06 -2.93 24.15
N VAL A 184 12.05 -3.54 23.56
CA VAL A 184 10.65 -3.08 23.56
C VAL A 184 9.70 -4.11 24.15
N ASP A 185 10.19 -5.29 24.51
CA ASP A 185 9.45 -6.31 25.26
C ASP A 185 9.52 -5.98 26.75
N ILE A 186 8.87 -4.87 27.12
CA ILE A 186 8.86 -4.39 28.50
C ILE A 186 7.69 -5.02 29.24
N ASP A 187 7.93 -5.44 30.47
CA ASP A 187 6.88 -5.94 31.36
C ASP A 187 5.73 -4.93 31.42
N THR A 188 4.58 -5.30 30.89
CA THR A 188 3.36 -4.48 30.84
C THR A 188 2.84 -4.05 32.22
N ARG A 189 3.38 -4.59 33.31
CA ARG A 189 3.15 -4.12 34.68
C ARG A 189 3.83 -2.79 34.97
N ALA A 190 4.73 -2.33 34.11
CA ALA A 190 5.30 -0.97 34.22
C ALA A 190 4.29 0.03 33.65
N TRP A 191 3.53 0.68 34.47
CA TRP A 191 2.40 1.58 34.17
C TRP A 191 2.73 2.85 33.37
N PHE A 192 3.98 3.04 33.01
CA PHE A 192 4.49 4.30 32.44
C PHE A 192 4.83 4.20 30.95
N HIS A 193 4.63 3.06 30.31
CA HIS A 193 5.00 2.85 28.92
C HIS A 193 3.80 2.47 28.07
N GLU A 194 3.58 3.21 26.98
CA GLU A 194 2.65 2.78 25.95
C GLU A 194 3.40 1.88 24.96
N PRO A 195 3.04 0.60 24.82
CA PRO A 195 3.72 -0.34 23.94
C PRO A 195 3.85 0.16 22.50
N ILE A 196 2.82 0.84 21.99
CA ILE A 196 2.83 1.38 20.63
C ILE A 196 3.89 2.46 20.44
N GLU A 197 4.12 3.35 21.42
CA GLU A 197 5.17 4.36 21.33
C GLU A 197 6.56 3.72 21.26
N LEU A 198 6.82 2.76 22.15
CA LEU A 198 8.10 2.04 22.17
C LEU A 198 8.34 1.32 20.86
N GLN A 199 7.33 0.60 20.36
CA GLN A 199 7.44 -0.12 19.09
C GLN A 199 7.61 0.85 17.92
N THR A 200 6.92 1.99 17.91
CA THR A 200 7.07 3.00 16.85
C THR A 200 8.48 3.60 16.85
N ARG A 201 9.00 3.99 18.02
CA ARG A 201 10.38 4.52 18.15
C ARG A 201 11.43 3.51 17.72
N TYR A 202 11.29 2.26 18.11
CA TYR A 202 12.23 1.20 17.72
C TYR A 202 12.19 0.94 16.22
N THR A 203 11.00 0.86 15.62
CA THR A 203 10.82 0.67 14.19
C THR A 203 11.44 1.85 13.42
N LEU A 204 11.18 3.09 13.81
CA LEU A 204 11.76 4.27 13.17
C LEU A 204 13.29 4.34 13.34
N LYS A 205 13.83 3.90 14.49
CA LYS A 205 15.28 3.78 14.70
C LYS A 205 15.93 2.81 13.69
N LYS A 206 15.31 1.66 13.45
CA LYS A 206 15.78 0.69 12.44
C LYS A 206 15.68 1.26 11.03
N LEU A 207 14.54 1.81 10.66
CA LEU A 207 14.33 2.44 9.35
C LEU A 207 15.31 3.58 9.10
N LYS A 208 15.62 4.40 10.12
CA LYS A 208 16.65 5.43 10.05
C LYS A 208 18.01 4.85 9.67
N ALA A 209 18.43 3.77 10.33
CA ALA A 209 19.72 3.14 10.03
C ALA A 209 19.80 2.59 8.59
N VAL A 210 18.70 2.01 8.10
CA VAL A 210 18.61 1.53 6.71
C VAL A 210 18.63 2.72 5.72
N LEU A 211 17.93 3.83 6.02
CA LEU A 211 17.95 5.05 5.21
C LEU A 211 19.35 5.64 5.12
N GLU A 212 20.05 5.77 6.26
CA GLU A 212 21.42 6.29 6.31
C GLU A 212 22.38 5.43 5.48
N PHE A 213 22.28 4.12 5.58
CA PHE A 213 23.03 3.17 4.75
C PHE A 213 22.70 3.33 3.25
N ALA A 214 21.45 3.57 2.91
CA ALA A 214 20.99 3.80 1.53
C ALA A 214 21.36 5.19 0.99
N GLY A 215 21.96 6.06 1.79
CA GLY A 215 22.32 7.43 1.42
C GLY A 215 21.15 8.42 1.47
N SER A 216 20.30 8.29 2.50
CA SER A 216 19.11 9.11 2.77
C SER A 216 19.01 9.46 4.25
N SER A 217 17.89 10.00 4.69
CA SER A 217 17.59 10.31 6.08
C SER A 217 16.07 10.30 6.33
N LEU A 218 15.64 10.38 7.60
CA LEU A 218 14.21 10.53 7.93
C LEU A 218 13.62 11.82 7.34
N GLN A 219 14.40 12.89 7.20
CA GLN A 219 13.95 14.15 6.61
C GLN A 219 13.76 14.06 5.09
N ASP A 220 14.33 13.02 4.45
CA ASP A 220 14.17 12.77 3.03
C ASP A 220 12.98 11.85 2.72
N VAL A 221 12.27 11.40 3.73
CA VAL A 221 11.04 10.60 3.57
C VAL A 221 9.97 11.45 2.90
N VAL A 222 9.35 10.90 1.88
CA VAL A 222 8.29 11.56 1.11
C VAL A 222 6.93 10.88 1.25
N HIS A 223 6.95 9.59 1.51
CA HIS A 223 5.74 8.82 1.71
C HIS A 223 5.99 7.69 2.71
N ALA A 224 5.02 7.45 3.57
CA ALA A 224 5.01 6.31 4.47
C ALA A 224 3.69 5.56 4.39
N ARG A 225 3.74 4.24 4.53
CA ARG A 225 2.57 3.41 4.78
C ARG A 225 2.72 2.76 6.14
N VAL A 226 1.75 2.98 7.00
CA VAL A 226 1.74 2.53 8.39
C VAL A 226 0.63 1.52 8.55
N ALA A 227 0.97 0.27 8.82
CA ALA A 227 0.01 -0.76 9.18
C ALA A 227 -0.03 -0.93 10.69
N MET A 228 -1.23 -0.92 11.25
CA MET A 228 -1.49 -1.17 12.67
C MET A 228 -2.50 -2.29 12.83
N VAL A 229 -2.49 -2.95 13.98
CA VAL A 229 -3.44 -4.02 14.30
C VAL A 229 -4.68 -3.50 15.04
N ASP A 230 -4.60 -2.29 15.60
CA ASP A 230 -5.67 -1.70 16.38
C ASP A 230 -5.70 -0.17 16.24
N PRO A 231 -6.86 0.45 15.89
CA PRO A 231 -6.99 1.89 15.81
C PRO A 231 -6.81 2.61 17.16
N GLU A 232 -6.98 1.96 18.30
CA GLU A 232 -6.70 2.54 19.61
C GLU A 232 -5.23 2.97 19.77
N ASN A 233 -4.34 2.37 18.98
CA ASN A 233 -2.91 2.69 18.97
C ASN A 233 -2.57 3.98 18.20
N ILE A 234 -3.51 4.60 17.48
CA ILE A 234 -3.25 5.79 16.66
C ILE A 234 -2.64 6.92 17.52
N SER A 235 -3.22 7.22 18.67
CA SER A 235 -2.78 8.36 19.51
C SER A 235 -1.34 8.24 19.98
N GLY A 236 -0.92 7.04 20.39
CA GLY A 236 0.46 6.80 20.81
C GLY A 236 1.44 6.83 19.62
N MET A 237 1.06 6.27 18.49
CA MET A 237 1.84 6.35 17.27
C MET A 237 1.99 7.81 16.81
N GLU A 238 0.91 8.61 16.84
CA GLU A 238 0.91 10.03 16.45
C GLU A 238 1.87 10.88 17.31
N ARG A 239 1.97 10.64 18.62
CA ARG A 239 2.94 11.34 19.46
C ARG A 239 4.37 11.15 18.93
N VAL A 240 4.74 9.91 18.64
CA VAL A 240 6.09 9.60 18.11
C VAL A 240 6.27 10.14 16.69
N TRP A 241 5.21 10.14 15.89
CA TRP A 241 5.22 10.68 14.54
C TRP A 241 5.49 12.20 14.53
N GLN A 242 4.77 12.95 15.38
CA GLN A 242 4.94 14.40 15.52
C GLN A 242 6.33 14.77 16.06
N GLU A 243 6.89 13.97 16.98
CA GLU A 243 8.26 14.16 17.46
C GLU A 243 9.31 13.92 16.37
N THR A 244 9.05 12.95 15.49
CA THR A 244 9.97 12.58 14.39
C THR A 244 9.94 13.60 13.25
N TRP A 245 8.77 14.10 12.93
CA TRP A 245 8.53 15.12 11.90
C TRP A 245 7.67 16.26 12.45
N PRO A 246 8.21 17.13 13.31
CA PRO A 246 7.46 18.25 13.88
C PRO A 246 6.98 19.23 12.82
N GLU A 247 7.77 19.37 11.75
CA GLU A 247 7.46 20.17 10.58
C GLU A 247 7.59 19.33 9.30
N ASN A 248 6.76 19.63 8.30
CA ASN A 248 6.79 18.99 6.98
C ASN A 248 6.77 17.45 7.02
N PRO A 249 5.77 16.82 7.68
CA PRO A 249 5.65 15.37 7.69
C PRO A 249 5.45 14.82 6.26
N PRO A 250 5.86 13.57 5.99
CA PRO A 250 5.59 12.92 4.73
C PRO A 250 4.09 12.68 4.52
N ALA A 251 3.66 12.51 3.27
CA ALA A 251 2.35 11.94 3.00
C ALA A 251 2.27 10.52 3.60
N ARG A 252 1.14 10.17 4.21
CA ARG A 252 1.03 8.92 4.95
C ARG A 252 -0.27 8.20 4.68
N ASN A 253 -0.16 6.88 4.52
CA ASN A 253 -1.30 6.00 4.45
C ASN A 253 -1.35 5.11 5.70
N ILE A 254 -2.46 5.14 6.43
CA ILE A 254 -2.71 4.30 7.59
C ILE A 254 -3.67 3.19 7.18
N VAL A 255 -3.30 1.94 7.48
CA VAL A 255 -4.10 0.75 7.20
C VAL A 255 -4.18 -0.13 8.43
N PHE A 256 -5.28 -0.90 8.58
CA PHE A 256 -5.48 -1.78 9.73
C PHE A 256 -5.43 -3.23 9.28
N ALA A 257 -4.39 -3.94 9.69
CA ALA A 257 -4.22 -5.36 9.37
C ALA A 257 -4.83 -6.23 10.47
N ASN A 258 -5.25 -7.44 10.12
CA ASN A 258 -5.74 -8.41 11.11
C ASN A 258 -4.63 -8.86 12.06
N SER A 259 -3.42 -8.98 11.55
CA SER A 259 -2.18 -9.21 12.27
C SER A 259 -1.01 -8.83 11.37
N LEU A 260 0.13 -8.59 11.95
CA LEU A 260 1.40 -8.41 11.26
C LEU A 260 2.16 -9.74 11.18
N ALA A 261 3.29 -9.75 10.48
CA ALA A 261 4.12 -10.95 10.35
C ALA A 261 4.64 -11.48 11.71
N SER A 262 4.84 -10.59 12.70
CA SER A 262 4.99 -10.95 14.10
C SER A 262 3.73 -10.56 14.87
N GLU A 263 3.07 -11.52 15.53
CA GLU A 263 1.80 -11.29 16.23
C GLU A 263 1.92 -10.36 17.45
N ALA A 264 3.11 -10.22 18.01
CA ALA A 264 3.36 -9.31 19.13
C ALA A 264 3.61 -7.85 18.68
N CYS A 265 3.85 -7.63 17.39
CA CYS A 265 4.04 -6.30 16.84
C CYS A 265 2.69 -5.60 16.61
N LEU A 266 2.61 -4.34 17.03
CA LEU A 266 1.42 -3.49 16.89
C LEU A 266 1.46 -2.61 15.65
N ILE A 267 2.66 -2.41 15.08
CA ILE A 267 2.91 -1.50 13.97
C ILE A 267 3.96 -2.07 13.01
N GLU A 268 3.74 -1.83 11.71
CA GLU A 268 4.70 -2.02 10.63
C GLU A 268 4.75 -0.74 9.79
N ILE A 269 5.94 -0.22 9.49
CA ILE A 269 6.12 1.02 8.75
C ILE A 269 6.92 0.74 7.49
N PHE A 270 6.36 1.07 6.34
CA PHE A 270 7.01 1.08 5.04
C PHE A 270 7.31 2.52 4.62
N ILE A 271 8.51 2.78 4.07
CA ILE A 271 8.96 4.13 3.71
C ILE A 271 9.37 4.20 2.23
N THR A 272 9.00 5.32 1.59
CA THR A 272 9.60 5.82 0.35
C THR A 272 10.31 7.13 0.65
N ALA A 273 11.57 7.22 0.27
CA ALA A 273 12.41 8.39 0.52
C ALA A 273 13.18 8.81 -0.75
N LEU A 274 13.78 9.98 -0.70
CA LEU A 274 14.72 10.42 -1.73
C LEU A 274 16.16 10.27 -1.23
N ALA A 275 17.07 10.07 -2.16
CA ALA A 275 18.50 10.12 -1.87
C ALA A 275 18.89 11.52 -1.38
N LYS A 276 19.80 11.59 -0.43
CA LYS A 276 20.32 12.86 0.09
C LYS A 276 20.86 13.72 -1.02
N GLY A 277 20.43 14.98 -1.06
CA GLY A 277 20.82 15.94 -2.09
C GLY A 277 20.07 15.81 -3.43
N SER A 278 19.02 14.98 -3.48
CA SER A 278 18.11 14.94 -4.64
C SER A 278 17.61 16.35 -4.98
N LYS A 279 17.49 16.64 -6.27
CA LYS A 279 16.96 17.90 -6.80
C LYS A 279 15.48 17.82 -7.19
N LEU A 280 14.85 16.69 -6.97
CA LEU A 280 13.42 16.57 -7.23
C LEU A 280 12.64 17.56 -6.37
N PRO A 281 11.76 18.39 -6.96
CA PRO A 281 10.95 19.33 -6.20
C PRO A 281 10.01 18.57 -5.26
N ARG A 282 9.82 19.14 -4.07
CA ARG A 282 8.87 18.64 -3.06
C ARG A 282 7.91 19.76 -2.72
N GLU A 283 6.63 19.53 -2.91
CA GLU A 283 5.60 20.53 -2.67
C GLU A 283 4.48 19.92 -1.82
N VAL A 284 4.21 20.54 -0.67
CA VAL A 284 3.07 20.20 0.17
C VAL A 284 1.81 20.72 -0.49
N VAL A 285 0.89 19.82 -0.82
CA VAL A 285 -0.40 20.16 -1.43
C VAL A 285 -1.45 20.37 -0.34
N ARG A 286 -2.15 21.50 -0.43
CA ARG A 286 -3.24 21.87 0.45
C ARG A 286 -4.35 22.53 -0.38
N THR A 287 -5.60 22.17 -0.10
CA THR A 287 -6.77 22.81 -0.71
C THR A 287 -7.91 22.92 0.30
N ALA A 288 -8.68 24.00 0.22
CA ALA A 288 -9.90 24.16 0.99
C ALA A 288 -11.08 23.37 0.39
N ASN A 289 -10.93 22.81 -0.80
CA ASN A 289 -11.97 22.06 -1.51
C ASN A 289 -12.05 20.57 -1.10
N ALA A 290 -11.19 20.15 -0.17
CA ALA A 290 -11.22 18.83 0.44
C ALA A 290 -10.98 18.94 1.96
N PRO A 291 -11.44 17.98 2.76
CA PRO A 291 -11.20 17.98 4.20
C PRO A 291 -9.70 18.11 4.57
N LYS A 292 -9.44 18.71 5.70
CA LYS A 292 -8.09 18.66 6.30
C LYS A 292 -7.75 17.24 6.70
N PRO A 293 -6.46 16.86 6.67
CA PRO A 293 -6.04 15.56 7.21
C PRO A 293 -6.45 15.42 8.67
N LEU A 294 -6.85 14.21 9.06
CA LEU A 294 -7.24 13.90 10.45
C LEU A 294 -6.03 13.82 11.37
N PHE A 295 -4.85 13.58 10.81
CA PHE A 295 -3.63 13.32 11.55
C PHE A 295 -2.51 14.28 11.11
N HIS A 296 -1.32 14.13 11.72
CA HIS A 296 -0.16 14.96 11.40
C HIS A 296 0.48 14.55 10.07
N GLU A 297 -0.13 15.00 8.99
CA GLU A 297 0.26 14.72 7.60
C GLU A 297 -0.27 15.80 6.65
N PRO A 298 0.29 16.00 5.45
CA PRO A 298 -0.32 16.84 4.42
C PRO A 298 -1.52 16.14 3.75
N GLN A 299 -2.39 16.86 3.04
CA GLN A 299 -3.41 16.23 2.17
C GLN A 299 -2.73 15.42 1.07
N ALA A 300 -1.66 15.93 0.49
CA ALA A 300 -0.77 15.22 -0.41
C ALA A 300 0.62 15.86 -0.43
N LEU A 301 1.62 15.09 -0.91
CA LEU A 301 2.96 15.57 -1.21
C LEU A 301 3.26 15.29 -2.68
N ARG A 302 3.54 16.35 -3.43
CA ARG A 302 4.07 16.26 -4.78
C ARG A 302 5.59 16.10 -4.73
N VAL A 303 6.13 15.13 -5.47
CA VAL A 303 7.56 14.85 -5.54
C VAL A 303 7.92 14.60 -7.01
N GLY A 304 8.53 15.56 -7.64
CA GLY A 304 8.75 15.52 -9.08
C GLY A 304 7.41 15.40 -9.84
N ASP A 305 7.28 14.33 -10.58
CA ASP A 305 6.12 13.98 -11.41
C ASP A 305 5.10 13.06 -10.71
N LEU A 306 5.30 12.74 -9.44
CA LEU A 306 4.38 11.93 -8.64
C LEU A 306 3.72 12.75 -7.54
N LEU A 307 2.45 12.45 -7.29
CA LEU A 307 1.64 13.00 -6.21
C LEU A 307 1.19 11.86 -5.30
N PHE A 308 1.62 11.89 -4.05
CA PHE A 308 1.23 10.94 -3.00
C PHE A 308 0.16 11.56 -2.13
N LEU A 309 -1.05 11.04 -2.17
CA LEU A 309 -2.12 11.47 -1.28
C LEU A 309 -2.01 10.72 0.05
N SER A 310 -2.26 11.41 1.16
CA SER A 310 -2.49 10.75 2.43
C SER A 310 -3.83 9.99 2.41
N THR A 311 -4.06 9.11 3.39
CA THR A 311 -5.25 8.25 3.44
C THR A 311 -6.53 9.04 3.16
N GLN A 312 -7.33 8.54 2.24
CA GLN A 312 -8.62 9.12 1.91
C GLN A 312 -9.74 8.34 2.61
N LEU A 313 -10.59 9.09 3.28
CA LEU A 313 -11.81 8.65 3.97
C LEU A 313 -12.96 9.55 3.60
N ALA A 314 -14.19 9.07 3.72
CA ALA A 314 -15.39 9.91 3.59
C ALA A 314 -15.71 10.61 4.92
N ALA A 315 -14.74 11.34 5.46
CA ALA A 315 -14.80 11.96 6.79
C ALA A 315 -13.99 13.26 6.85
N ASP A 316 -14.25 14.03 7.87
CA ASP A 316 -13.50 15.22 8.28
C ASP A 316 -13.27 15.21 9.80
N GLU A 317 -12.84 16.32 10.37
CA GLU A 317 -12.61 16.50 11.81
C GLU A 317 -13.88 16.36 12.67
N ASN A 318 -15.07 16.37 12.07
CA ASN A 318 -16.36 16.18 12.74
C ASN A 318 -16.86 14.73 12.65
N GLY A 319 -16.12 13.85 11.98
CA GLY A 319 -16.45 12.46 11.76
C GLY A 319 -16.87 12.15 10.33
N LEU A 320 -17.80 11.20 10.17
CA LEU A 320 -18.28 10.76 8.87
C LEU A 320 -19.03 11.90 8.14
N ASP A 321 -18.73 12.11 6.84
CA ASP A 321 -19.40 13.11 6.00
C ASP A 321 -20.92 12.90 6.04
N ALA A 322 -21.66 13.96 6.37
CA ALA A 322 -23.11 13.92 6.57
C ALA A 322 -23.88 13.39 5.33
N SER A 323 -23.34 13.58 4.12
CA SER A 323 -23.97 13.11 2.88
C SER A 323 -23.93 11.57 2.72
N VAL A 324 -23.12 10.88 3.51
CA VAL A 324 -23.02 9.42 3.51
C VAL A 324 -24.19 8.76 4.24
N SER A 325 -24.76 9.43 5.24
CA SER A 325 -25.81 8.89 6.09
C SER A 325 -27.03 8.44 5.28
N LEU A 326 -27.48 7.21 5.56
CA LEU A 326 -28.73 6.69 5.00
C LEU A 326 -29.92 7.21 5.82
N ASN A 327 -31.10 7.28 5.19
CA ASN A 327 -32.34 7.54 5.92
C ASN A 327 -32.62 6.38 6.89
N SER A 328 -32.61 6.68 8.19
CA SER A 328 -32.84 5.66 9.24
C SER A 328 -34.20 4.96 9.15
N HIS A 329 -35.19 5.62 8.53
CA HIS A 329 -36.52 5.03 8.28
C HIS A 329 -36.57 4.15 7.01
N LEU A 330 -35.54 4.25 6.16
CA LEU A 330 -35.43 3.50 4.90
C LEU A 330 -34.00 2.92 4.76
N PRO A 331 -33.52 2.11 5.72
CA PRO A 331 -32.14 1.68 5.79
C PRO A 331 -31.70 0.83 4.60
N PHE A 332 -32.65 0.20 3.91
CA PHE A 332 -32.36 -0.63 2.72
C PHE A 332 -32.48 0.14 1.38
N HIS A 333 -32.81 1.43 1.43
CA HIS A 333 -32.87 2.30 0.25
C HIS A 333 -31.59 3.12 0.09
N GLY A 334 -30.55 2.44 -0.32
CA GLY A 334 -29.25 3.03 -0.58
C GLY A 334 -28.10 2.18 -0.04
N ASN A 335 -26.91 2.60 -0.33
CA ASN A 335 -25.70 1.93 0.13
C ASN A 335 -24.72 2.99 0.65
N ALA A 336 -24.32 2.88 1.90
CA ALA A 336 -23.44 3.83 2.57
C ALA A 336 -22.03 3.82 1.96
N THR A 337 -21.49 2.64 1.63
CA THR A 337 -20.15 2.49 1.05
C THR A 337 -20.10 3.11 -0.34
N LYS A 338 -21.17 2.97 -1.14
CA LYS A 338 -21.31 3.67 -2.43
C LYS A 338 -21.25 5.19 -2.28
N ARG A 339 -21.89 5.75 -1.25
CA ARG A 339 -21.81 7.17 -0.94
C ARG A 339 -20.44 7.58 -0.45
N GLN A 340 -19.81 6.76 0.40
CA GLN A 340 -18.44 7.00 0.86
C GLN A 340 -17.46 7.05 -0.32
N MET A 341 -17.57 6.14 -1.28
CA MET A 341 -16.75 6.16 -2.49
C MET A 341 -16.93 7.46 -3.28
N ALA A 342 -18.16 7.94 -3.44
CA ALA A 342 -18.44 9.19 -4.15
C ALA A 342 -17.81 10.41 -3.44
N VAL A 343 -17.89 10.46 -2.11
CA VAL A 343 -17.25 11.51 -1.29
C VAL A 343 -15.73 11.46 -1.43
N MET A 344 -15.12 10.29 -1.28
CA MET A 344 -13.67 10.14 -1.41
C MET A 344 -13.19 10.56 -2.80
N LEU A 345 -13.85 10.15 -3.88
CA LEU A 345 -13.46 10.53 -5.24
C LEU A 345 -13.60 12.02 -5.51
N ARG A 346 -14.60 12.69 -4.91
CA ARG A 346 -14.71 14.15 -4.91
C ARG A 346 -13.50 14.80 -4.24
N ASN A 347 -13.12 14.32 -3.07
CA ASN A 347 -11.99 14.84 -2.30
C ASN A 347 -10.66 14.58 -3.02
N ILE A 348 -10.45 13.36 -3.53
CA ILE A 348 -9.27 12.98 -4.34
C ILE A 348 -9.14 13.89 -5.56
N LYS A 349 -10.26 14.17 -6.28
CA LYS A 349 -10.25 15.10 -7.41
C LYS A 349 -9.73 16.47 -7.00
N ALA A 350 -10.27 17.05 -5.95
CA ALA A 350 -9.88 18.38 -5.47
C ALA A 350 -8.40 18.44 -5.04
N ILE A 351 -7.89 17.40 -4.38
CA ILE A 351 -6.49 17.31 -3.97
C ILE A 351 -5.57 17.13 -5.20
N CYS A 352 -5.94 16.28 -6.15
CA CYS A 352 -5.20 16.07 -7.39
C CYS A 352 -5.09 17.39 -8.18
N GLU A 353 -6.20 18.12 -8.37
CA GLU A 353 -6.21 19.39 -9.08
C GLU A 353 -5.33 20.44 -8.40
N ALA A 354 -5.35 20.52 -7.07
CA ALA A 354 -4.47 21.40 -6.30
C ALA A 354 -2.98 21.03 -6.43
N GLY A 355 -2.68 19.74 -6.62
CA GLY A 355 -1.31 19.21 -6.83
C GLY A 355 -0.84 19.23 -8.30
N GLY A 356 -1.66 19.77 -9.22
CA GLY A 356 -1.32 19.78 -10.66
C GLY A 356 -1.60 18.46 -11.38
N ALA A 357 -2.37 17.57 -10.77
CA ALA A 357 -2.83 16.29 -11.33
C ALA A 357 -4.36 16.35 -11.65
N SER A 358 -4.93 15.22 -12.03
CA SER A 358 -6.39 15.06 -12.20
C SER A 358 -6.79 13.62 -11.90
N LEU A 359 -8.09 13.31 -11.85
CA LEU A 359 -8.55 11.92 -11.76
C LEU A 359 -8.04 11.08 -12.93
N GLU A 360 -7.93 11.66 -14.13
CA GLU A 360 -7.43 10.97 -15.34
C GLU A 360 -5.94 10.59 -15.22
N THR A 361 -5.19 11.27 -14.37
CA THR A 361 -3.79 10.97 -14.13
C THR A 361 -3.54 10.16 -12.87
N VAL A 362 -4.57 9.68 -12.17
CA VAL A 362 -4.42 8.72 -11.09
C VAL A 362 -3.81 7.44 -11.64
N LEU A 363 -2.73 6.98 -11.02
CA LEU A 363 -1.92 5.84 -11.45
C LEU A 363 -2.31 4.57 -10.71
N ARG A 364 -2.56 4.68 -9.40
CA ARG A 364 -2.90 3.57 -8.52
C ARG A 364 -3.88 4.00 -7.43
N THR A 365 -4.81 3.10 -7.12
CA THR A 365 -5.70 3.14 -5.95
C THR A 365 -5.60 1.83 -5.17
N GLN A 366 -5.40 1.90 -3.85
CA GLN A 366 -5.45 0.74 -2.96
C GLN A 366 -6.64 0.91 -2.03
N MET A 367 -7.64 0.05 -2.15
CA MET A 367 -8.89 0.11 -1.41
C MET A 367 -8.89 -0.93 -0.30
N GLN A 368 -9.21 -0.52 0.91
CA GLN A 368 -9.39 -1.40 2.05
C GLN A 368 -10.84 -1.29 2.54
N PHE A 369 -11.48 -2.42 2.72
CA PHE A 369 -12.88 -2.53 3.14
C PHE A 369 -12.96 -3.21 4.51
N THR A 370 -13.92 -2.81 5.32
CA THR A 370 -14.28 -3.58 6.53
C THR A 370 -15.13 -4.80 6.19
N ASP A 371 -15.82 -4.78 5.06
CA ASP A 371 -16.56 -5.89 4.46
C ASP A 371 -16.41 -5.83 2.94
N LEU A 372 -15.79 -6.83 2.35
CA LEU A 372 -15.50 -6.88 0.92
C LEU A 372 -16.75 -7.14 0.06
N THR A 373 -17.88 -7.51 0.64
CA THR A 373 -19.16 -7.58 -0.08
C THR A 373 -19.62 -6.21 -0.58
N GLU A 374 -19.10 -5.12 0.04
CA GLU A 374 -19.34 -3.74 -0.34
C GLU A 374 -18.46 -3.25 -1.52
N PHE A 375 -17.56 -4.12 -2.01
CA PHE A 375 -16.70 -3.77 -3.15
C PHE A 375 -17.51 -3.44 -4.40
N ASP A 376 -18.51 -4.26 -4.73
CA ASP A 376 -19.27 -4.10 -5.97
C ASP A 376 -20.06 -2.77 -6.02
N PRO A 377 -20.83 -2.37 -4.99
CA PRO A 377 -21.44 -1.05 -4.95
C PRO A 377 -20.44 0.11 -5.03
N ALA A 378 -19.30 -0.01 -4.35
CA ALA A 378 -18.24 1.01 -4.39
C ALA A 378 -17.59 1.09 -5.77
N ARG A 379 -17.35 -0.05 -6.42
CA ARG A 379 -16.77 -0.18 -7.75
C ARG A 379 -17.61 0.51 -8.82
N GLU A 380 -18.95 0.44 -8.76
CA GLU A 380 -19.81 1.14 -9.71
C GLU A 380 -19.52 2.64 -9.76
N VAL A 381 -19.35 3.29 -8.61
CA VAL A 381 -19.02 4.72 -8.53
C VAL A 381 -17.61 4.99 -9.03
N TRP A 382 -16.68 4.10 -8.70
CA TRP A 382 -15.28 4.21 -9.12
C TRP A 382 -15.16 4.09 -10.65
N GLU A 383 -15.86 3.12 -11.27
CA GLU A 383 -15.91 2.98 -12.72
C GLU A 383 -16.55 4.17 -13.44
N ASP A 384 -17.63 4.73 -12.86
CA ASP A 384 -18.28 5.93 -13.41
C ASP A 384 -17.29 7.11 -13.52
N LYS A 385 -16.36 7.23 -12.56
CA LYS A 385 -15.37 8.32 -12.53
C LYS A 385 -14.13 8.06 -13.38
N PHE A 386 -13.64 6.84 -13.45
CA PHE A 386 -12.41 6.52 -14.15
C PHE A 386 -12.64 5.96 -15.57
N GLY A 387 -13.86 5.56 -15.89
CA GLY A 387 -14.23 5.04 -17.22
C GLY A 387 -13.52 3.72 -17.57
N PRO A 388 -13.35 3.43 -18.88
CA PRO A 388 -12.88 2.12 -19.35
C PRO A 388 -11.38 1.86 -19.15
N GLN A 389 -10.64 2.86 -18.71
CA GLN A 389 -9.21 2.76 -18.43
C GLN A 389 -8.89 3.26 -17.03
N PRO A 390 -9.35 2.55 -15.99
CA PRO A 390 -9.16 2.95 -14.61
C PRO A 390 -7.67 2.90 -14.19
N PRO A 391 -7.30 3.49 -13.04
CA PRO A 391 -5.99 3.28 -12.45
C PRO A 391 -5.74 1.81 -12.13
N ALA A 392 -4.48 1.43 -11.93
CA ALA A 392 -4.17 0.17 -11.29
C ALA A 392 -4.82 0.15 -9.90
N PHE A 393 -5.37 -0.99 -9.48
CA PHE A 393 -6.05 -1.05 -8.20
C PHE A 393 -5.76 -2.33 -7.42
N SER A 394 -5.96 -2.25 -6.11
CA SER A 394 -6.14 -3.39 -5.23
C SER A 394 -7.35 -3.19 -4.32
N ALA A 395 -7.92 -4.30 -3.87
CA ALA A 395 -8.97 -4.31 -2.86
C ALA A 395 -8.81 -5.53 -1.95
N ALA A 396 -8.93 -5.29 -0.64
CA ALA A 396 -8.85 -6.34 0.37
C ALA A 396 -9.79 -6.01 1.53
N GLU A 397 -10.29 -7.06 2.20
CA GLU A 397 -10.97 -6.89 3.47
C GLU A 397 -9.95 -6.91 4.60
N LEU A 398 -9.87 -5.81 5.31
CA LEU A 398 -9.02 -5.65 6.47
C LEU A 398 -9.87 -5.52 7.74
N ARG A 399 -9.20 -5.63 8.88
CA ARG A 399 -9.87 -5.49 10.16
C ARG A 399 -10.43 -4.06 10.34
N GLY A 400 -11.72 -3.97 10.67
CA GLY A 400 -12.30 -2.75 11.21
C GLY A 400 -12.20 -2.69 12.75
N PRO A 401 -12.65 -1.59 13.37
CA PRO A 401 -13.12 -0.37 12.72
C PRO A 401 -11.98 0.42 12.08
N PHE A 402 -12.32 1.32 11.14
CA PHE A 402 -11.40 2.35 10.67
C PHE A 402 -11.37 3.54 11.65
N PRO A 403 -10.43 4.51 11.47
CA PRO A 403 -10.22 5.58 12.46
C PRO A 403 -11.45 6.45 12.72
N VAL A 404 -12.41 6.45 11.80
CA VAL A 404 -13.65 7.19 11.92
C VAL A 404 -14.82 6.21 11.92
N GLU A 405 -15.64 6.28 12.96
CA GLU A 405 -16.83 5.44 13.09
C GLU A 405 -17.76 5.57 11.87
N GLY A 406 -18.25 4.44 11.37
CA GLY A 406 -19.09 4.38 10.17
C GLY A 406 -18.33 4.39 8.84
N CYS A 407 -17.03 4.64 8.82
CA CYS A 407 -16.23 4.43 7.62
C CYS A 407 -16.06 2.93 7.34
N SER A 408 -16.50 2.50 6.15
CA SER A 408 -16.43 1.10 5.68
C SER A 408 -15.38 0.88 4.59
N VAL A 409 -14.85 1.96 4.02
CA VAL A 409 -13.81 1.92 3.00
C VAL A 409 -12.81 3.06 3.20
N LEU A 410 -11.54 2.77 2.99
CA LEU A 410 -10.46 3.76 2.87
C LEU A 410 -9.67 3.53 1.60
N MET A 411 -8.97 4.56 1.13
CA MET A 411 -8.23 4.50 -0.14
C MET A 411 -6.90 5.23 -0.04
N ASP A 412 -5.85 4.57 -0.54
CA ASP A 412 -4.54 5.14 -0.79
C ASP A 412 -4.42 5.45 -2.28
N VAL A 413 -3.87 6.61 -2.64
CA VAL A 413 -3.84 7.09 -4.02
C VAL A 413 -2.47 7.63 -4.39
N VAL A 414 -2.00 7.25 -5.58
CA VAL A 414 -0.84 7.88 -6.24
C VAL A 414 -1.30 8.39 -7.61
N ALA A 415 -1.00 9.64 -7.91
CA ALA A 415 -1.31 10.26 -9.20
C ALA A 415 -0.04 10.76 -9.90
N GLY A 416 -0.12 10.91 -11.22
CA GLY A 416 0.90 11.50 -12.04
C GLY A 416 0.63 12.99 -12.27
N VAL A 417 1.67 13.79 -12.23
CA VAL A 417 1.61 15.22 -12.56
C VAL A 417 2.20 15.39 -13.95
N ALA A 418 1.36 15.68 -14.94
CA ALA A 418 1.83 15.95 -16.31
C ALA A 418 2.27 17.41 -16.41
N GLU A 419 3.53 17.62 -16.79
CA GLU A 419 4.06 18.96 -17.13
C GLU A 419 3.43 19.53 -18.39
#